data_77975b595d71ea0350338e10ce150852
#
_entry.id   77975b595d71ea0350338e10ce150852
#
_cell.length_a   1.000
_cell.length_b   1.000
_cell.length_c   1.000
_cell.angle_alpha   90.00
_cell.angle_beta   90.00
_cell.angle_gamma   90.00
#
_symmetry.space_group_name_H-M   'P 1'
#
loop_
_entity.id
_entity.type
_entity.pdbx_description
1 polymer ?
#
loop_
_entity_poly.entity_id
_entity_poly.type
_entity_poly.pdbx_seq_one_letter_code
_entity_poly.pdbx_strand_id
1 'polypeptide(L)'
;MQTAKEIFLELLKPDGRPERVLRQYEALHMCLYDPINTYLRGNRRRGSVTKDRWGTTISFPEDAPGAIPVHGGELTVCPDITRWRETVHAPDLAASCTEGWEECRRKARASAGEQQLVAGFMGTGIFEQCHFLMGFENTLTALYEHPEEMHQLIEYITEYRLGYVKLLIDHLQPDVIFSHDDWGTKDALFMKPEMWRAFFKEPYR
;
A
#
# COMPACT_ATOMS: atom_id res chain seq x y z
N MET A 1 19.96 25.76 -12.27
CA MET A 1 19.73 24.89 -11.09
C MET A 1 18.67 23.89 -11.49
N GLN A 2 18.96 22.60 -11.37
CA GLN A 2 18.02 21.52 -11.73
C GLN A 2 16.79 21.56 -10.81
N THR A 3 15.62 21.27 -11.35
CA THR A 3 14.40 21.05 -10.58
C THR A 3 14.49 19.74 -9.79
N ALA A 4 13.65 19.55 -8.79
CA ALA A 4 13.61 18.28 -8.04
C ALA A 4 13.31 17.09 -8.97
N LYS A 5 12.41 17.27 -9.93
CA LYS A 5 12.09 16.28 -10.98
C LYS A 5 13.31 15.93 -11.84
N GLU A 6 14.04 16.94 -12.32
CA GLU A 6 15.25 16.70 -13.14
C GLU A 6 16.34 15.98 -12.36
N ILE A 7 16.55 16.32 -11.08
CA ILE A 7 17.48 15.64 -10.18
C ILE A 7 17.06 14.18 -9.99
N PHE A 8 15.75 13.90 -9.78
CA PHE A 8 15.25 12.54 -9.63
C PHE A 8 15.49 11.71 -10.89
N LEU A 9 15.18 12.26 -12.06
CA LEU A 9 15.42 11.60 -13.34
C LEU A 9 16.91 11.38 -13.62
N GLU A 10 17.77 12.30 -13.17
CA GLU A 10 19.22 12.14 -13.26
C GLU A 10 19.72 10.99 -12.39
N LEU A 11 19.17 10.80 -11.18
CA LEU A 11 19.50 9.70 -10.28
C LEU A 11 19.16 8.30 -10.86
N LEU A 12 18.21 8.22 -11.79
CA LEU A 12 17.83 6.96 -12.43
C LEU A 12 18.78 6.54 -13.57
N LYS A 13 19.66 7.41 -14.01
CA LYS A 13 20.65 7.09 -15.05
C LYS A 13 21.83 6.33 -14.45
N PRO A 14 22.42 5.32 -15.14
CA PRO A 14 23.58 4.57 -14.64
C PRO A 14 24.76 5.46 -14.22
N ASP A 15 25.04 6.53 -15.00
CA ASP A 15 26.12 7.48 -14.75
C ASP A 15 25.62 8.86 -14.34
N GLY A 16 24.42 8.92 -13.77
CA GLY A 16 23.78 10.17 -13.39
C GLY A 16 24.59 10.95 -12.34
N ARG A 17 24.68 12.27 -12.54
CA ARG A 17 25.39 13.19 -11.64
C ARG A 17 24.46 14.31 -11.20
N PRO A 18 23.60 14.07 -10.20
CA PRO A 18 22.69 15.08 -9.68
C PRO A 18 23.49 16.21 -8.98
N GLU A 19 22.99 17.45 -9.07
CA GLU A 19 23.62 18.60 -8.43
C GLU A 19 23.62 18.50 -6.89
N ARG A 20 22.64 17.77 -6.31
CA ARG A 20 22.45 17.59 -4.87
C ARG A 20 21.64 16.35 -4.54
N VAL A 21 21.57 16.01 -3.27
CA VAL A 21 20.66 15.00 -2.74
C VAL A 21 19.24 15.58 -2.65
N LEU A 22 18.24 14.80 -3.02
CA LEU A 22 16.83 15.13 -2.80
C LEU A 22 16.40 14.86 -1.36
N ARG A 23 15.49 15.68 -0.85
CA ARG A 23 14.74 15.36 0.37
C ARG A 23 13.67 14.31 0.04
N GLN A 24 13.21 13.61 1.08
CA GLN A 24 12.15 12.62 0.94
C GLN A 24 10.91 13.22 0.24
N TYR A 25 10.47 12.57 -0.83
CA TYR A 25 9.32 12.95 -1.65
C TYR A 25 9.40 14.32 -2.35
N GLU A 26 10.52 15.02 -2.29
CA GLU A 26 10.66 16.37 -2.89
C GLU A 26 10.29 16.37 -4.38
N ALA A 27 10.66 15.32 -5.12
CA ALA A 27 10.39 15.19 -6.54
C ALA A 27 9.05 14.53 -6.87
N LEU A 28 8.26 14.12 -5.86
CA LEU A 28 7.06 13.32 -6.05
C LEU A 28 5.82 14.01 -5.50
N HIS A 29 4.81 14.19 -6.32
CA HIS A 29 3.46 14.47 -5.87
C HIS A 29 2.74 13.15 -5.59
N MET A 30 2.54 12.84 -4.32
CA MET A 30 1.89 11.59 -3.89
C MET A 30 0.37 11.69 -4.07
N CYS A 31 -0.19 10.99 -5.04
CA CYS A 31 -1.63 10.90 -5.23
C CYS A 31 -2.23 9.86 -4.28
N LEU A 32 -2.70 10.32 -3.13
CA LEU A 32 -3.33 9.52 -2.06
C LEU A 32 -4.85 9.50 -2.16
N TYR A 33 -5.41 10.12 -3.19
CA TYR A 33 -6.84 10.42 -3.31
C TYR A 33 -7.44 9.87 -4.61
N ASP A 34 -6.81 8.87 -5.20
CA ASP A 34 -7.42 8.16 -6.33
C ASP A 34 -8.72 7.44 -5.89
N PRO A 35 -9.63 7.18 -6.83
CA PRO A 35 -10.94 6.60 -6.51
C PRO A 35 -10.86 5.27 -5.77
N ILE A 36 -9.88 4.40 -6.09
CA ILE A 36 -9.73 3.11 -5.44
C ILE A 36 -9.23 3.29 -4.00
N ASN A 37 -8.18 4.08 -3.77
CA ASN A 37 -7.67 4.32 -2.43
C ASN A 37 -8.76 4.94 -1.53
N THR A 38 -9.52 5.88 -2.07
CA THR A 38 -10.64 6.51 -1.37
C THR A 38 -11.72 5.48 -1.03
N TYR A 39 -12.08 4.61 -1.96
CA TYR A 39 -13.04 3.53 -1.76
C TYR A 39 -12.56 2.54 -0.69
N LEU A 40 -11.31 2.06 -0.81
CA LEU A 40 -10.73 1.05 0.09
C LEU A 40 -10.66 1.53 1.53
N ARG A 41 -10.18 2.75 1.73
CA ARG A 41 -9.98 3.31 3.08
C ARG A 41 -11.26 3.74 3.77
N GLY A 42 -12.30 4.05 3.01
CA GLY A 42 -13.52 4.62 3.55
C GLY A 42 -13.29 5.95 4.28
N ASN A 43 -14.24 6.32 5.12
CA ASN A 43 -14.22 7.60 5.84
C ASN A 43 -13.52 7.46 7.20
N ARG A 44 -12.19 7.60 7.22
CA ARG A 44 -11.38 7.58 8.45
C ARG A 44 -11.32 8.98 9.05
N ARG A 45 -11.89 9.18 10.23
CA ARG A 45 -11.83 10.43 10.98
C ARG A 45 -11.19 10.20 12.35
N ARG A 46 -10.48 11.19 12.87
CA ARG A 46 -9.97 11.16 14.25
C ARG A 46 -11.11 10.90 15.23
N GLY A 47 -10.86 10.13 16.26
CA GLY A 47 -11.86 9.68 17.24
C GLY A 47 -12.83 8.61 16.74
N SER A 48 -12.65 8.08 15.51
CA SER A 48 -13.58 7.08 14.95
C SER A 48 -12.98 5.67 14.91
N VAL A 49 -13.87 4.69 14.95
CA VAL A 49 -13.60 3.29 14.63
C VAL A 49 -14.48 2.91 13.44
N THR A 50 -13.88 2.41 12.37
CA THR A 50 -14.58 2.07 11.12
C THR A 50 -14.07 0.75 10.58
N LYS A 51 -14.77 0.16 9.61
CA LYS A 51 -14.23 -0.96 8.83
C LYS A 51 -13.81 -0.46 7.46
N ASP A 52 -12.63 -0.90 6.99
CA ASP A 52 -12.24 -0.71 5.60
C ASP A 52 -12.95 -1.73 4.68
N ARG A 53 -12.67 -1.67 3.39
CA ARG A 53 -13.33 -2.56 2.43
C ARG A 53 -12.84 -4.00 2.45
N TRP A 54 -11.70 -4.29 3.08
CA TRP A 54 -11.26 -5.65 3.38
C TRP A 54 -11.91 -6.22 4.65
N GLY A 55 -12.74 -5.42 5.34
CA GLY A 55 -13.38 -5.80 6.59
C GLY A 55 -12.54 -5.54 7.83
N THR A 56 -11.32 -5.03 7.69
CA THR A 56 -10.44 -4.73 8.81
C THR A 56 -11.02 -3.60 9.66
N THR A 57 -11.11 -3.81 10.95
CA THR A 57 -11.49 -2.76 11.91
C THR A 57 -10.32 -1.79 12.08
N ILE A 58 -10.56 -0.53 11.79
CA ILE A 58 -9.56 0.54 11.84
C ILE A 58 -9.97 1.55 12.92
N SER A 59 -9.11 1.78 13.87
CA SER A 59 -9.24 2.84 14.88
C SER A 59 -8.36 4.03 14.52
N PHE A 60 -8.88 5.23 14.64
CA PHE A 60 -8.09 6.46 14.52
C PHE A 60 -8.25 7.28 15.80
N PRO A 61 -7.47 6.99 16.87
CA PRO A 61 -7.52 7.74 18.10
C PRO A 61 -7.25 9.24 17.92
N GLU A 62 -7.81 10.08 18.80
CA GLU A 62 -7.67 11.55 18.71
C GLU A 62 -6.20 12.02 18.75
N ASP A 63 -5.38 11.37 19.55
CA ASP A 63 -3.97 11.69 19.81
C ASP A 63 -2.98 10.89 18.96
N ALA A 64 -3.47 9.94 18.13
CA ALA A 64 -2.59 9.11 17.30
C ALA A 64 -2.13 9.84 16.04
N PRO A 65 -0.91 9.61 15.55
CA PRO A 65 -0.41 10.18 14.31
C PRO A 65 -1.11 9.61 13.06
N GLY A 66 -1.74 8.44 13.17
CA GLY A 66 -2.41 7.74 12.09
C GLY A 66 -3.46 6.75 12.58
N ALA A 67 -4.22 6.21 11.63
CA ALA A 67 -5.18 5.16 11.88
C ALA A 67 -4.46 3.80 11.91
N ILE A 68 -4.87 2.93 12.84
CA ILE A 68 -4.26 1.62 13.09
C ILE A 68 -5.30 0.50 13.01
N PRO A 69 -4.95 -0.70 12.53
CA PRO A 69 -5.83 -1.87 12.60
C PRO A 69 -6.02 -2.32 14.05
N VAL A 70 -7.24 -2.78 14.36
CA VAL A 70 -7.60 -3.33 15.67
C VAL A 70 -7.97 -4.80 15.51
N HIS A 71 -7.40 -5.64 16.35
CA HIS A 71 -7.61 -7.08 16.34
C HIS A 71 -8.07 -7.59 17.69
N GLY A 72 -8.60 -8.82 17.69
CA GLY A 72 -9.06 -9.55 18.87
C GLY A 72 -10.52 -9.99 18.71
N GLY A 73 -10.79 -11.27 19.03
CA GLY A 73 -12.11 -11.87 18.90
C GLY A 73 -12.73 -11.65 17.50
N GLU A 74 -13.93 -11.14 17.46
CA GLU A 74 -14.69 -10.88 16.20
C GLU A 74 -14.15 -9.71 15.37
N LEU A 75 -13.18 -8.94 15.87
CA LEU A 75 -12.59 -7.82 15.14
C LEU A 75 -11.51 -8.28 14.14
N THR A 76 -10.97 -9.49 14.30
CA THR A 76 -9.98 -10.07 13.39
C THR A 76 -10.67 -10.72 12.19
N VAL A 77 -10.34 -10.28 10.99
CA VAL A 77 -10.96 -10.80 9.75
C VAL A 77 -10.60 -12.26 9.51
N CYS A 78 -9.33 -12.60 9.68
CA CYS A 78 -8.79 -13.94 9.49
C CYS A 78 -8.09 -14.42 10.77
N PRO A 79 -8.83 -14.95 11.74
CA PRO A 79 -8.25 -15.45 12.99
C PRO A 79 -7.52 -16.78 12.82
N ASP A 80 -7.83 -17.53 11.76
CA ASP A 80 -7.24 -18.82 11.43
C ASP A 80 -6.86 -18.85 9.95
N ILE A 81 -5.56 -18.83 9.67
CA ILE A 81 -5.02 -18.80 8.30
C ILE A 81 -5.41 -20.05 7.49
N THR A 82 -5.61 -21.20 8.11
CA THR A 82 -6.00 -22.43 7.42
C THR A 82 -7.39 -22.34 6.78
N ARG A 83 -8.18 -21.37 7.23
CA ARG A 83 -9.53 -21.08 6.75
C ARG A 83 -9.67 -19.73 6.07
N TRP A 84 -8.57 -19.12 5.65
CA TRP A 84 -8.56 -17.74 5.13
C TRP A 84 -9.55 -17.50 3.97
N ARG A 85 -9.76 -18.52 3.12
CA ARG A 85 -10.70 -18.42 1.98
C ARG A 85 -12.17 -18.23 2.37
N GLU A 86 -12.52 -18.60 3.59
CA GLU A 86 -13.88 -18.44 4.12
C GLU A 86 -14.14 -17.02 4.62
N THR A 87 -13.08 -16.29 5.01
CA THR A 87 -13.19 -15.02 5.72
C THR A 87 -12.61 -13.83 4.97
N VAL A 88 -11.59 -14.07 4.11
CA VAL A 88 -10.91 -13.00 3.38
C VAL A 88 -11.51 -12.85 1.99
N HIS A 89 -12.08 -11.69 1.73
CA HIS A 89 -12.65 -11.34 0.43
C HIS A 89 -12.11 -10.00 -0.04
N ALA A 90 -11.43 -9.99 -1.19
CA ALA A 90 -10.94 -8.76 -1.78
C ALA A 90 -12.11 -7.86 -2.21
N PRO A 91 -12.01 -6.55 -2.00
CA PRO A 91 -13.01 -5.60 -2.50
C PRO A 91 -13.13 -5.64 -4.03
N ASP A 92 -14.33 -5.41 -4.55
CA ASP A 92 -14.52 -5.34 -5.99
C ASP A 92 -13.91 -4.06 -6.57
N LEU A 93 -12.84 -4.23 -7.36
CA LEU A 93 -12.18 -3.12 -8.06
C LEU A 93 -13.09 -2.48 -9.11
N ALA A 94 -13.96 -3.24 -9.75
CA ALA A 94 -14.87 -2.72 -10.76
C ALA A 94 -15.91 -1.78 -10.15
N ALA A 95 -16.39 -2.08 -8.93
CA ALA A 95 -17.32 -1.23 -8.21
C ALA A 95 -16.72 0.14 -7.80
N SER A 96 -15.39 0.21 -7.69
CA SER A 96 -14.67 1.43 -7.27
C SER A 96 -14.24 2.33 -8.44
N CYS A 97 -14.41 1.87 -9.69
CA CYS A 97 -13.71 2.44 -10.86
C CYS A 97 -14.57 3.28 -11.79
N THR A 98 -15.83 3.58 -11.44
CA THR A 98 -16.77 4.16 -12.41
C THR A 98 -16.63 5.67 -12.59
N GLU A 99 -16.18 6.41 -11.60
CA GLU A 99 -16.17 7.89 -11.68
C GLU A 99 -14.94 8.49 -10.97
N GLY A 100 -14.59 9.74 -11.34
CA GLY A 100 -13.59 10.55 -10.63
C GLY A 100 -12.14 10.43 -11.11
N TRP A 101 -11.81 9.50 -12.00
CA TRP A 101 -10.42 9.31 -12.47
C TRP A 101 -9.88 10.50 -13.27
N GLU A 102 -10.68 11.06 -14.16
CA GLU A 102 -10.26 12.21 -14.97
C GLU A 102 -9.97 13.42 -14.08
N GLU A 103 -10.86 13.71 -13.14
CA GLU A 103 -10.67 14.79 -12.18
C GLU A 103 -9.45 14.52 -11.27
N CYS A 104 -9.27 13.29 -10.80
CA CYS A 104 -8.12 12.87 -10.02
C CYS A 104 -6.81 13.11 -10.79
N ARG A 105 -6.73 12.66 -12.05
CA ARG A 105 -5.58 12.86 -12.92
C ARG A 105 -5.30 14.34 -13.16
N ARG A 106 -6.32 15.12 -13.50
CA ARG A 106 -6.20 16.56 -13.71
C ARG A 106 -5.65 17.28 -12.48
N LYS A 107 -6.19 16.95 -11.31
CA LYS A 107 -5.75 17.50 -10.01
C LYS A 107 -4.31 17.10 -9.70
N ALA A 108 -3.96 15.83 -9.88
CA ALA A 108 -2.60 15.34 -9.62
C ALA A 108 -1.57 16.03 -10.52
N ARG A 109 -1.85 16.16 -11.82
CA ARG A 109 -0.98 16.86 -12.76
C ARG A 109 -0.86 18.36 -12.44
N ALA A 110 -1.96 19.02 -12.11
CA ALA A 110 -1.95 20.43 -11.73
C ALA A 110 -1.14 20.68 -10.45
N SER A 111 -1.25 19.79 -9.46
CA SER A 111 -0.52 19.90 -8.19
C SER A 111 0.97 19.58 -8.34
N ALA A 112 1.34 18.61 -9.17
CA ALA A 112 2.76 18.28 -9.45
C ALA A 112 3.46 19.41 -10.24
N GLY A 113 2.74 20.08 -11.12
CA GLY A 113 3.29 21.12 -12.00
C GLY A 113 4.50 20.62 -12.79
N GLU A 114 5.48 21.49 -12.99
CA GLU A 114 6.75 21.19 -13.68
C GLU A 114 7.83 20.63 -12.73
N GLN A 115 7.63 20.76 -11.42
CA GLN A 115 8.65 20.48 -10.40
C GLN A 115 8.65 19.02 -9.91
N GLN A 116 7.54 18.32 -10.06
CA GLN A 116 7.34 16.97 -9.49
C GLN A 116 6.84 15.99 -10.52
N LEU A 117 7.06 14.71 -10.24
CA LEU A 117 6.45 13.58 -10.91
C LEU A 117 5.16 13.18 -10.17
N VAL A 118 4.14 12.77 -10.87
CA VAL A 118 2.93 12.20 -10.25
C VAL A 118 3.23 10.77 -9.84
N ALA A 119 3.15 10.48 -8.55
CA ALA A 119 3.26 9.14 -8.00
C ALA A 119 1.88 8.60 -7.65
N GLY A 120 1.48 7.50 -8.29
CA GLY A 120 0.31 6.71 -7.90
C GLY A 120 0.65 5.94 -6.62
N PHE A 121 -0.01 6.27 -5.51
CA PHE A 121 0.28 5.67 -4.22
C PHE A 121 -0.56 4.42 -3.98
N MET A 122 0.12 3.32 -3.74
CA MET A 122 -0.49 2.07 -3.30
C MET A 122 -0.18 1.83 -1.82
N GLY A 123 -1.06 2.33 -0.97
CA GLY A 123 -1.02 2.05 0.47
C GLY A 123 -1.54 0.66 0.79
N THR A 124 -1.21 0.18 1.96
CA THR A 124 -1.28 -1.18 2.47
C THR A 124 -0.54 -2.14 1.55
N GLY A 125 0.72 -2.38 1.84
CA GLY A 125 1.56 -3.34 1.14
C GLY A 125 1.08 -4.78 1.35
N ILE A 126 1.78 -5.76 0.80
CA ILE A 126 1.37 -7.17 0.89
C ILE A 126 1.49 -7.66 2.33
N PHE A 127 2.61 -7.39 3.00
CA PHE A 127 2.80 -7.76 4.41
C PHE A 127 1.85 -6.99 5.33
N GLU A 128 1.71 -5.67 5.11
CA GLU A 128 0.74 -4.85 5.86
C GLU A 128 -0.68 -5.40 5.71
N GLN A 129 -1.10 -5.79 4.50
CA GLN A 129 -2.43 -6.34 4.28
C GLN A 129 -2.62 -7.67 5.01
N CYS A 130 -1.60 -8.55 5.05
CA CYS A 130 -1.67 -9.77 5.84
C CYS A 130 -1.92 -9.47 7.31
N HIS A 131 -1.13 -8.58 7.93
CA HIS A 131 -1.33 -8.29 9.34
C HIS A 131 -2.55 -7.40 9.63
N PHE A 132 -3.07 -6.67 8.66
CA PHE A 132 -4.37 -6.00 8.77
C PHE A 132 -5.52 -7.02 8.87
N LEU A 133 -5.41 -8.14 8.15
CA LEU A 133 -6.42 -9.20 8.17
C LEU A 133 -6.30 -10.12 9.38
N MET A 134 -5.08 -10.47 9.79
CA MET A 134 -4.79 -11.54 10.76
C MET A 134 -4.35 -11.02 12.14
N GLY A 135 -3.84 -9.80 12.22
CA GLY A 135 -3.07 -9.30 13.34
C GLY A 135 -1.56 -9.54 13.15
N PHE A 136 -0.75 -8.66 13.74
CA PHE A 136 0.70 -8.64 13.51
C PHE A 136 1.39 -9.93 13.98
N GLU A 137 1.11 -10.35 15.20
CA GLU A 137 1.70 -11.52 15.82
C GLU A 137 1.30 -12.82 15.10
N ASN A 138 0.00 -12.97 14.77
CA ASN A 138 -0.50 -14.10 14.01
C ASN A 138 0.12 -14.20 12.63
N THR A 139 0.32 -13.06 11.94
CA THR A 139 0.96 -13.04 10.63
C THR A 139 2.39 -13.54 10.70
N LEU A 140 3.19 -13.05 11.66
CA LEU A 140 4.57 -13.49 11.81
C LEU A 140 4.66 -14.98 12.20
N THR A 141 3.78 -15.46 13.06
CA THR A 141 3.72 -16.88 13.44
C THR A 141 3.33 -17.76 12.25
N ALA A 142 2.32 -17.35 11.47
CA ALA A 142 1.83 -18.10 10.32
C ALA A 142 2.88 -18.26 9.20
N LEU A 143 3.81 -17.31 9.03
CA LEU A 143 4.92 -17.48 8.09
C LEU A 143 5.80 -18.71 8.41
N TYR A 144 5.84 -19.15 9.67
CA TYR A 144 6.61 -20.34 10.11
C TYR A 144 5.74 -21.60 10.20
N GLU A 145 4.52 -21.47 10.71
CA GLU A 145 3.67 -22.61 11.04
C GLU A 145 2.77 -23.05 9.88
N HIS A 146 2.40 -22.09 8.99
CA HIS A 146 1.47 -22.30 7.88
C HIS A 146 1.99 -21.68 6.58
N PRO A 147 3.21 -22.04 6.12
CA PRO A 147 3.84 -21.39 4.98
C PRO A 147 3.05 -21.54 3.68
N GLU A 148 2.37 -22.66 3.46
CA GLU A 148 1.61 -22.90 2.24
C GLU A 148 0.39 -21.99 2.16
N GLU A 149 -0.38 -21.88 3.24
CA GLU A 149 -1.54 -20.99 3.32
C GLU A 149 -1.13 -19.51 3.23
N MET A 150 -0.01 -19.15 3.83
CA MET A 150 0.55 -17.79 3.72
C MET A 150 0.95 -17.46 2.28
N HIS A 151 1.60 -18.38 1.56
CA HIS A 151 1.89 -18.18 0.14
C HIS A 151 0.62 -17.94 -0.68
N GLN A 152 -0.42 -18.74 -0.44
CA GLN A 152 -1.70 -18.63 -1.14
C GLN A 152 -2.42 -17.30 -0.83
N LEU A 153 -2.40 -16.85 0.43
CA LEU A 153 -2.98 -15.55 0.81
C LEU A 153 -2.18 -14.39 0.18
N ILE A 154 -0.85 -14.46 0.20
CA ILE A 154 0.05 -13.48 -0.41
C ILE A 154 -0.20 -13.39 -1.93
N GLU A 155 -0.32 -14.53 -2.61
CA GLU A 155 -0.66 -14.59 -4.04
C GLU A 155 -2.01 -13.91 -4.33
N TYR A 156 -3.04 -14.23 -3.55
CA TYR A 156 -4.37 -13.61 -3.67
C TYR A 156 -4.33 -12.08 -3.50
N ILE A 157 -3.60 -11.59 -2.49
CA ILE A 157 -3.41 -10.15 -2.28
C ILE A 157 -2.62 -9.54 -3.44
N THR A 158 -1.61 -10.25 -3.96
CA THR A 158 -0.78 -9.80 -5.07
C THR A 158 -1.59 -9.63 -6.34
N GLU A 159 -2.42 -10.61 -6.70
CA GLU A 159 -3.32 -10.53 -7.86
C GLU A 159 -4.27 -9.32 -7.77
N TYR A 160 -4.85 -9.10 -6.59
CA TYR A 160 -5.67 -7.92 -6.34
C TYR A 160 -4.88 -6.62 -6.58
N ARG A 161 -3.66 -6.53 -6.06
CA ARG A 161 -2.80 -5.36 -6.21
C ARG A 161 -2.37 -5.13 -7.66
N LEU A 162 -2.12 -6.18 -8.42
CA LEU A 162 -1.86 -6.09 -9.87
C LEU A 162 -3.06 -5.51 -10.63
N GLY A 163 -4.27 -5.93 -10.28
CA GLY A 163 -5.49 -5.32 -10.81
C GLY A 163 -5.58 -3.82 -10.50
N TYR A 164 -5.25 -3.43 -9.25
CA TYR A 164 -5.23 -2.02 -8.86
C TYR A 164 -4.14 -1.22 -9.61
N VAL A 165 -2.91 -1.74 -9.72
CA VAL A 165 -1.83 -1.10 -10.50
C VAL A 165 -2.28 -0.85 -11.94
N LYS A 166 -2.90 -1.85 -12.56
CA LYS A 166 -3.43 -1.70 -13.94
C LYS A 166 -4.39 -0.53 -14.05
N LEU A 167 -5.30 -0.38 -13.11
CA LEU A 167 -6.25 0.75 -13.11
C LEU A 167 -5.56 2.10 -12.87
N LEU A 168 -4.56 2.16 -12.01
CA LEU A 168 -3.74 3.37 -11.85
C LEU A 168 -3.04 3.75 -13.16
N ILE A 169 -2.46 2.78 -13.86
CA ILE A 169 -1.78 3.02 -15.14
C ILE A 169 -2.78 3.48 -16.21
N ASP A 170 -3.90 2.79 -16.34
CA ASP A 170 -4.89 3.06 -17.37
C ASP A 170 -5.58 4.43 -17.17
N HIS A 171 -5.86 4.82 -15.93
CA HIS A 171 -6.70 5.99 -15.63
C HIS A 171 -5.94 7.18 -15.05
N LEU A 172 -5.13 6.99 -14.01
CA LEU A 172 -4.34 8.07 -13.41
C LEU A 172 -3.15 8.47 -14.30
N GLN A 173 -2.57 7.49 -15.00
CA GLN A 173 -1.38 7.64 -15.82
C GLN A 173 -0.23 8.29 -15.04
N PRO A 174 0.19 7.72 -13.91
CA PRO A 174 1.24 8.29 -13.09
C PRO A 174 2.61 8.15 -13.76
N ASP A 175 3.57 8.99 -13.36
CA ASP A 175 4.97 8.85 -13.80
C ASP A 175 5.69 7.76 -13.00
N VAL A 176 5.23 7.47 -11.77
CA VAL A 176 5.81 6.51 -10.83
C VAL A 176 4.69 5.77 -10.09
N ILE A 177 4.84 4.49 -9.85
CA ILE A 177 4.05 3.76 -8.86
C ILE A 177 4.86 3.70 -7.57
N PHE A 178 4.28 4.21 -6.50
CA PHE A 178 4.86 4.14 -5.16
C PHE A 178 4.10 3.09 -4.35
N SER A 179 4.70 1.90 -4.20
CA SER A 179 4.16 0.83 -3.36
C SER A 179 4.75 0.95 -1.96
N HIS A 180 3.87 1.18 -0.97
CA HIS A 180 4.25 1.21 0.43
C HIS A 180 4.03 -0.16 1.05
N ASP A 181 5.00 -0.63 1.83
CA ASP A 181 4.88 -1.76 2.76
C ASP A 181 5.83 -1.55 3.94
N ASP A 182 5.50 -2.07 5.09
CA ASP A 182 6.28 -1.87 6.32
C ASP A 182 6.87 -3.19 6.80
N TRP A 183 8.17 -3.39 6.59
CA TRP A 183 8.88 -4.63 6.90
C TRP A 183 9.77 -4.53 8.13
N GLY A 184 9.75 -3.41 8.84
CA GLY A 184 10.66 -3.22 9.96
C GLY A 184 10.46 -1.93 10.75
N THR A 185 11.21 -1.83 11.83
CA THR A 185 11.37 -0.62 12.61
C THR A 185 12.61 0.15 12.15
N LYS A 186 12.89 1.29 12.76
CA LYS A 186 14.16 2.02 12.55
C LYS A 186 15.41 1.21 12.92
N ASP A 187 15.28 0.17 13.75
CA ASP A 187 16.40 -0.58 14.31
C ASP A 187 16.54 -1.99 13.74
N ALA A 188 15.44 -2.62 13.31
CA ALA A 188 15.44 -4.01 12.84
C ALA A 188 14.26 -4.34 11.91
N LEU A 189 14.45 -5.35 11.06
CA LEU A 189 13.37 -5.96 10.29
C LEU A 189 12.45 -6.77 11.23
N PHE A 190 11.16 -6.87 10.89
CA PHE A 190 10.20 -7.71 11.60
C PHE A 190 10.46 -9.21 11.40
N MET A 191 11.09 -9.57 10.30
CA MET A 191 11.40 -10.94 9.92
C MET A 191 12.84 -11.05 9.39
N LYS A 192 13.37 -12.26 9.37
CA LYS A 192 14.70 -12.53 8.78
C LYS A 192 14.68 -12.25 7.28
N PRO A 193 15.81 -11.77 6.69
CA PRO A 193 15.91 -11.51 5.26
C PRO A 193 15.56 -12.73 4.37
N GLU A 194 15.86 -13.95 4.83
CA GLU A 194 15.53 -15.19 4.14
C GLU A 194 14.02 -15.39 4.06
N MET A 195 13.29 -15.09 5.15
CA MET A 195 11.84 -15.15 5.20
C MET A 195 11.21 -14.14 4.26
N TRP A 196 11.70 -12.89 4.28
CA TRP A 196 11.24 -11.86 3.34
C TRP A 196 11.46 -12.30 1.88
N ARG A 197 12.62 -12.89 1.56
CA ARG A 197 12.90 -13.37 0.20
C ARG A 197 11.99 -14.51 -0.21
N ALA A 198 11.66 -15.42 0.72
CA ALA A 198 10.80 -16.55 0.45
C ALA A 198 9.35 -16.13 0.14
N PHE A 199 8.81 -15.15 0.87
CA PHE A 199 7.40 -14.80 0.79
C PHE A 199 7.09 -13.55 -0.03
N PHE A 200 7.95 -12.51 0.04
CA PHE A 200 7.61 -11.20 -0.48
C PHE A 200 8.42 -10.73 -1.67
N LYS A 201 9.64 -11.26 -1.88
CA LYS A 201 10.50 -10.80 -2.96
C LYS A 201 9.87 -10.94 -4.35
N GLU A 202 9.36 -12.12 -4.68
CA GLU A 202 8.77 -12.36 -6.01
C GLU A 202 7.45 -11.60 -6.22
N PRO A 203 6.53 -11.51 -5.25
CA PRO A 203 5.34 -10.65 -5.35
C PRO A 203 5.64 -9.17 -5.65
N TYR A 204 6.82 -8.67 -5.27
CA TYR A 204 7.24 -7.29 -5.55
C TYR A 204 8.14 -7.13 -6.79
N ARG A 205 8.42 -8.19 -7.52
CA ARG A 205 9.25 -8.16 -8.72
C ARG A 205 8.45 -7.91 -9.99
#